data_6fc3c05d39cdfc27515426bd39883103
#
_entry.id   6fc3c05d39cdfc27515426bd39883103
#
_cell.length_a   1.000
_cell.length_b   1.000
_cell.length_c   1.000
_cell.angle_alpha   90.00
_cell.angle_beta   90.00
_cell.angle_gamma   90.00
#
_symmetry.space_group_name_H-M   'P 1'
#
loop_
_entity.id
_entity.type
_entity.pdbx_description
1 polymer ?
#
loop_
_entity_poly.entity_id
_entity_poly.type
_entity_poly.pdbx_seq_one_letter_code
_entity_poly.pdbx_strand_id
1 'polypeptide(L)'
;GIAVQELFDVLGVDSDHIAIRTSYYSSMGERNDSVQVYGLSYLIKKLESEDSLLIVDDVFDTGKSIDQIIFDLKTACKKNTPEIRIATPYYKPSQNKTDRQPDYHLHETDKWLVFPHELEGLSAEEIVQNKPELKDLLDKITPKL
;
A
#
# COMPACT_ATOMS: atom_id res chain seq x y z
N GLY A 1 1.25 6.88 -3.99
CA GLY A 1 2.34 6.52 -4.95
C GLY A 1 2.40 7.50 -6.10
N ILE A 2 1.30 7.72 -6.82
CA ILE A 2 1.25 8.66 -7.96
C ILE A 2 1.61 10.09 -7.51
N ALA A 3 1.07 10.55 -6.38
CA ALA A 3 1.37 11.89 -5.87
C ALA A 3 2.87 12.06 -5.50
N VAL A 4 3.50 11.00 -5.00
CA VAL A 4 4.94 11.02 -4.71
C VAL A 4 5.76 11.04 -6.01
N GLN A 5 5.33 10.30 -7.04
CA GLN A 5 5.96 10.34 -8.36
C GLN A 5 5.93 11.74 -8.96
N GLU A 6 4.76 12.37 -8.99
CA GLU A 6 4.61 13.76 -9.47
C GLU A 6 5.51 14.75 -8.71
N LEU A 7 5.66 14.55 -7.38
CA LEU A 7 6.56 15.37 -6.59
C LEU A 7 8.02 15.15 -7.00
N PHE A 8 8.44 13.92 -7.24
CA PHE A 8 9.80 13.61 -7.70
C PHE A 8 10.09 14.24 -9.07
N ASP A 9 9.12 14.17 -10.00
CA ASP A 9 9.23 14.80 -11.32
C ASP A 9 9.40 16.32 -11.21
N VAL A 10 8.62 16.99 -10.35
CA VAL A 10 8.76 18.44 -10.09
C VAL A 10 10.11 18.78 -9.48
N LEU A 11 10.67 17.90 -8.62
CA LEU A 11 11.98 18.09 -7.99
C LEU A 11 13.15 17.69 -8.91
N GLY A 12 12.89 17.17 -10.11
CA GLY A 12 13.91 16.71 -11.04
C GLY A 12 14.61 15.43 -10.58
N VAL A 13 13.98 14.62 -9.74
CA VAL A 13 14.47 13.32 -9.32
C VAL A 13 14.03 12.29 -10.36
N ASP A 14 15.00 11.66 -11.02
CA ASP A 14 14.72 10.55 -11.94
C ASP A 14 14.17 9.36 -11.16
N SER A 15 12.91 9.01 -11.42
CA SER A 15 12.22 7.96 -10.70
C SER A 15 11.20 7.24 -11.58
N ASP A 16 10.89 6.03 -11.19
CA ASP A 16 9.86 5.19 -11.83
C ASP A 16 8.97 4.61 -10.73
N HIS A 17 7.68 4.37 -11.01
CA HIS A 17 6.82 3.77 -10.02
C HIS A 17 5.99 2.62 -10.60
N ILE A 18 5.67 1.67 -9.74
CA ILE A 18 4.72 0.62 -10.03
C ILE A 18 3.73 0.46 -8.87
N ALA A 19 2.53 0.02 -9.21
CA ALA A 19 1.57 -0.44 -8.21
C ALA A 19 1.82 -1.93 -7.92
N ILE A 20 1.93 -2.28 -6.64
CA ILE A 20 1.95 -3.66 -6.17
C ILE A 20 0.66 -3.92 -5.39
N ARG A 21 0.23 -5.17 -5.39
CA ARG A 21 -0.96 -5.60 -4.67
C ARG A 21 -0.58 -6.66 -3.64
N THR A 22 -1.10 -6.50 -2.43
CA THR A 22 -1.07 -7.54 -1.39
C THR A 22 -2.46 -8.12 -1.17
N SER A 23 -2.53 -9.39 -0.84
CA SER A 23 -3.77 -10.03 -0.37
C SER A 23 -3.47 -10.93 0.82
N TYR A 24 -4.39 -10.91 1.79
CA TYR A 24 -4.36 -11.84 2.91
C TYR A 24 -5.05 -13.14 2.51
N TYR A 25 -4.38 -14.25 2.76
CA TYR A 25 -4.97 -15.57 2.60
C TYR A 25 -5.19 -16.17 4.00
N SER A 26 -6.45 -16.32 4.37
CA SER A 26 -6.83 -17.17 5.50
C SER A 26 -7.32 -18.50 4.94
N SER A 27 -6.48 -19.54 4.97
CA SER A 27 -6.96 -20.89 4.70
C SER A 27 -7.79 -21.35 5.91
N MET A 28 -9.00 -21.85 5.64
CA MET A 28 -9.82 -22.47 6.68
C MET A 28 -9.06 -23.65 7.28
N GLY A 29 -8.55 -23.46 8.50
CA GLY A 29 -7.92 -24.53 9.29
C GLY A 29 -6.44 -24.37 9.60
N GLU A 30 -5.71 -23.43 9.00
CA GLU A 30 -4.32 -23.14 9.36
C GLU A 30 -4.20 -21.78 10.07
N ARG A 31 -3.43 -21.78 11.18
CA ARG A 31 -3.21 -20.59 12.04
C ARG A 31 -2.27 -19.54 11.45
N ASN A 32 -1.87 -19.66 10.20
CA ASN A 32 -0.95 -18.72 9.56
C ASN A 32 -1.66 -17.92 8.49
N ASP A 33 -2.00 -16.67 8.83
CA ASP A 33 -2.34 -15.64 7.85
C ASP A 33 -1.10 -15.39 6.98
N SER A 34 -1.13 -15.83 5.73
CA SER A 34 -0.06 -15.54 4.77
C SER A 34 -0.44 -14.33 3.92
N VAL A 35 0.51 -13.44 3.73
CA VAL A 35 0.38 -12.31 2.79
C VAL A 35 0.97 -12.75 1.45
N GLN A 36 0.19 -12.63 0.39
CA GLN A 36 0.68 -12.80 -0.98
C GLN A 36 0.92 -11.45 -1.64
N VAL A 37 2.04 -11.32 -2.35
CA VAL A 37 2.44 -10.10 -3.03
C VAL A 37 2.45 -10.32 -4.53
N TYR A 38 1.83 -9.40 -5.27
CA TYR A 38 1.73 -9.44 -6.72
C TYR A 38 2.36 -8.19 -7.33
N GLY A 39 2.97 -8.35 -8.52
CA GLY A 39 3.53 -7.24 -9.28
C GLY A 39 5.04 -7.01 -9.09
N LEU A 40 5.71 -7.80 -8.23
CA LEU A 40 7.15 -7.62 -7.97
C LEU A 40 8.06 -8.01 -9.14
N SER A 41 7.57 -8.75 -10.15
CA SER A 41 8.41 -9.28 -11.24
C SER A 41 9.15 -8.21 -12.03
N TYR A 42 8.57 -7.03 -12.17
CA TYR A 42 9.19 -5.89 -12.83
C TYR A 42 10.35 -5.34 -12.00
N LEU A 43 10.11 -5.08 -10.72
CA LEU A 43 11.15 -4.60 -9.78
C LEU A 43 12.31 -5.58 -9.70
N ILE A 44 12.03 -6.86 -9.49
CA ILE A 44 13.07 -7.90 -9.35
C ILE A 44 14.02 -7.94 -10.57
N LYS A 45 13.51 -7.63 -11.77
CA LYS A 45 14.31 -7.62 -13.00
C LYS A 45 15.11 -6.33 -13.20
N LYS A 46 14.67 -5.22 -12.63
CA LYS A 46 15.20 -3.89 -12.91
C LYS A 46 16.08 -3.34 -11.79
N LEU A 47 15.82 -3.73 -10.53
CA LEU A 47 16.51 -3.21 -9.37
C LEU A 47 17.98 -3.64 -9.33
N GLU A 48 18.82 -2.66 -9.02
CA GLU A 48 20.26 -2.84 -8.74
C GLU A 48 20.54 -2.37 -7.30
N SER A 49 21.70 -2.76 -6.76
CA SER A 49 22.09 -2.46 -5.37
C SER A 49 22.26 -0.96 -5.09
N GLU A 50 22.57 -0.18 -6.14
CA GLU A 50 22.80 1.26 -6.09
C GLU A 50 21.49 2.08 -6.14
N ASP A 51 20.36 1.44 -6.47
CA ASP A 51 19.06 2.08 -6.49
C ASP A 51 18.57 2.40 -5.08
N SER A 52 17.56 3.27 -4.99
CA SER A 52 16.82 3.53 -3.76
C SER A 52 15.35 3.21 -4.01
N LEU A 53 14.77 2.38 -3.15
CA LEU A 53 13.36 1.99 -3.25
C LEU A 53 12.55 2.63 -2.13
N LEU A 54 11.52 3.38 -2.50
CA LEU A 54 10.53 3.91 -1.56
C LEU A 54 9.22 3.14 -1.69
N ILE A 55 8.83 2.45 -0.63
CA ILE A 55 7.49 1.84 -0.52
C ILE A 55 6.55 2.91 0.03
N VAL A 56 5.50 3.22 -0.74
CA VAL A 56 4.47 4.20 -0.35
C VAL A 56 3.15 3.49 -0.15
N ASP A 57 2.56 3.67 1.03
CA ASP A 57 1.24 3.11 1.39
C ASP A 57 0.42 4.19 2.10
N ASP A 58 -0.89 4.01 2.29
CA ASP A 58 -1.76 4.97 2.97
C ASP A 58 -1.71 4.84 4.50
N VAL A 59 -1.46 3.65 5.02
CA VAL A 59 -1.31 3.40 6.46
C VAL A 59 -0.33 2.25 6.75
N PHE A 60 0.54 2.48 7.70
CA PHE A 60 1.30 1.42 8.33
C PHE A 60 0.54 0.95 9.58
N ASP A 61 -0.29 -0.08 9.43
CA ASP A 61 -1.09 -0.67 10.51
C ASP A 61 -0.29 -1.81 11.18
N THR A 62 -0.54 -3.07 10.81
CA THR A 62 0.19 -4.21 11.39
C THR A 62 1.62 -4.37 10.87
N GLY A 63 1.95 -3.73 9.77
CA GLY A 63 3.25 -3.82 9.10
C GLY A 63 3.46 -5.12 8.30
N LYS A 64 2.59 -6.12 8.43
CA LYS A 64 2.78 -7.45 7.83
C LYS A 64 2.88 -7.43 6.29
N SER A 65 2.07 -6.61 5.61
CA SER A 65 2.11 -6.50 4.15
C SER A 65 3.44 -5.95 3.67
N ILE A 66 3.91 -4.88 4.29
CA ILE A 66 5.18 -4.24 3.95
C ILE A 66 6.36 -5.15 4.28
N ASP A 67 6.32 -5.83 5.44
CA ASP A 67 7.37 -6.77 5.81
C ASP A 67 7.47 -7.94 4.83
N GLN A 68 6.34 -8.46 4.35
CA GLN A 68 6.31 -9.51 3.33
C GLN A 68 6.87 -9.02 1.99
N ILE A 69 6.51 -7.80 1.55
CA ILE A 69 7.06 -7.19 0.32
C ILE A 69 8.59 -7.11 0.42
N ILE A 70 9.11 -6.62 1.53
CA ILE A 70 10.55 -6.47 1.76
C ILE A 70 11.23 -7.85 1.80
N PHE A 71 10.62 -8.83 2.45
CA PHE A 71 11.13 -10.19 2.50
C PHE A 71 11.24 -10.81 1.10
N ASP A 72 10.18 -10.69 0.28
CA ASP A 72 10.13 -11.22 -1.08
C ASP A 72 11.18 -10.55 -1.99
N LEU A 73 11.30 -9.21 -1.90
CA LEU A 73 12.31 -8.45 -2.63
C LEU A 73 13.73 -8.88 -2.25
N LYS A 74 14.04 -8.95 -0.95
CA LYS A 74 15.36 -9.38 -0.47
C LYS A 74 15.69 -10.80 -0.91
N THR A 75 14.70 -11.69 -0.87
CA THR A 75 14.87 -13.08 -1.27
C THR A 75 15.17 -13.21 -2.76
N ALA A 76 14.50 -12.42 -3.60
CA ALA A 76 14.64 -12.48 -5.05
C ALA A 76 15.86 -11.68 -5.56
N CYS A 77 16.07 -10.45 -5.08
CA CYS A 77 17.16 -9.58 -5.55
C CYS A 77 18.52 -9.94 -4.94
N LYS A 78 18.54 -10.55 -3.75
CA LYS A 78 19.77 -10.98 -3.07
C LYS A 78 20.76 -9.81 -2.93
N LYS A 79 21.93 -9.92 -3.57
CA LYS A 79 22.98 -8.89 -3.54
C LYS A 79 22.59 -7.59 -4.25
N ASN A 80 21.60 -7.65 -5.15
CA ASN A 80 21.07 -6.49 -5.87
C ASN A 80 19.90 -5.83 -5.12
N THR A 81 19.68 -6.16 -3.85
CA THR A 81 18.65 -5.51 -3.03
C THR A 81 19.07 -4.06 -2.74
N PRO A 82 18.29 -3.06 -3.16
CA PRO A 82 18.60 -1.65 -2.90
C PRO A 82 18.36 -1.27 -1.44
N GLU A 83 18.69 -0.03 -1.08
CA GLU A 83 18.18 0.58 0.14
C GLU A 83 16.66 0.70 0.04
N ILE A 84 15.94 0.23 1.06
CA ILE A 84 14.47 0.26 1.10
C ILE A 84 14.00 1.17 2.22
N ARG A 85 13.20 2.18 1.88
CA ARG A 85 12.52 3.10 2.80
C ARG A 85 11.01 2.96 2.68
N ILE A 86 10.30 3.34 3.74
CA ILE A 86 8.85 3.24 3.86
C ILE A 86 8.29 4.62 4.18
N ALA A 87 7.30 5.06 3.41
CA ALA A 87 6.58 6.31 3.63
C ALA A 87 5.07 6.07 3.70
N THR A 88 4.43 6.54 4.77
CA THR A 88 2.99 6.45 4.96
C THR A 88 2.46 7.74 5.58
N PRO A 89 1.29 8.28 5.17
CA PRO A 89 0.69 9.40 5.89
C PRO A 89 0.28 9.03 7.32
N TYR A 90 -0.13 7.78 7.57
CA TYR A 90 -0.55 7.32 8.88
C TYR A 90 0.25 6.12 9.38
N TYR A 91 0.60 6.15 10.66
CA TYR A 91 1.22 5.04 11.37
C TYR A 91 0.39 4.69 12.62
N LYS A 92 0.21 3.39 12.88
CA LYS A 92 -0.48 2.87 14.07
C LYS A 92 0.48 2.10 14.97
N PRO A 93 1.19 2.77 15.87
CA PRO A 93 2.24 2.15 16.69
C PRO A 93 1.75 0.95 17.50
N SER A 94 0.55 1.06 18.10
CA SER A 94 -0.01 -0.01 18.96
C SER A 94 -0.48 -1.25 18.19
N GLN A 95 -0.73 -1.11 16.89
CA GLN A 95 -1.17 -2.21 16.02
C GLN A 95 -0.01 -2.92 15.34
N ASN A 96 1.16 -2.30 15.32
CA ASN A 96 2.35 -2.85 14.67
C ASN A 96 2.73 -4.22 15.27
N LYS A 97 2.91 -5.22 14.42
CA LYS A 97 3.27 -6.60 14.77
C LYS A 97 4.60 -7.04 14.18
N THR A 98 5.38 -6.09 13.70
CA THR A 98 6.70 -6.31 13.11
C THR A 98 7.75 -5.48 13.85
N ASP A 99 9.02 -5.80 13.62
CA ASP A 99 10.14 -5.01 14.15
C ASP A 99 10.45 -3.76 13.32
N ARG A 100 9.61 -3.47 12.28
CA ARG A 100 9.75 -2.32 11.40
C ARG A 100 8.77 -1.23 11.78
N GLN A 101 9.16 -0.02 11.44
CA GLN A 101 8.28 1.15 11.44
C GLN A 101 8.51 1.92 10.13
N PRO A 102 7.58 2.78 9.71
CA PRO A 102 7.81 3.64 8.54
C PRO A 102 8.97 4.60 8.82
N ASP A 103 9.83 4.80 7.80
CA ASP A 103 10.91 5.79 7.87
C ASP A 103 10.34 7.22 7.85
N TYR A 104 9.22 7.38 7.16
CA TYR A 104 8.51 8.66 7.03
C TYR A 104 7.02 8.48 7.29
N HIS A 105 6.49 9.24 8.22
CA HIS A 105 5.03 9.33 8.44
C HIS A 105 4.66 10.75 8.90
N LEU A 106 3.39 11.11 8.72
CA LEU A 106 2.87 12.43 9.09
C LEU A 106 2.07 12.39 10.41
N HIS A 107 1.31 11.32 10.60
CA HIS A 107 0.38 11.20 11.72
C HIS A 107 0.49 9.84 12.39
N GLU A 108 0.48 9.84 13.73
CA GLU A 108 0.29 8.64 14.53
C GLU A 108 -1.16 8.58 15.03
N THR A 109 -1.79 7.40 14.93
CA THR A 109 -3.15 7.20 15.42
C THR A 109 -3.47 5.71 15.59
N ASP A 110 -4.20 5.37 16.63
CA ASP A 110 -4.74 4.01 16.81
C ASP A 110 -6.22 3.92 16.43
N LYS A 111 -6.80 5.03 15.93
CA LYS A 111 -8.20 5.05 15.51
C LYS A 111 -8.38 4.27 14.21
N TRP A 112 -9.60 3.77 14.01
CA TRP A 112 -10.01 3.27 12.71
C TRP A 112 -9.99 4.40 11.69
N LEU A 113 -9.33 4.17 10.56
CA LEU A 113 -9.26 5.13 9.46
C LEU A 113 -10.18 4.66 8.34
N VAL A 114 -10.89 5.58 7.74
CA VAL A 114 -11.68 5.36 6.52
C VAL A 114 -11.13 6.28 5.45
N PHE A 115 -10.54 5.70 4.42
CA PHE A 115 -9.94 6.46 3.34
C PHE A 115 -10.95 6.80 2.23
N PRO A 116 -10.77 7.93 1.54
CA PRO A 116 -11.67 8.32 0.44
C PRO A 116 -11.77 7.30 -0.68
N HIS A 117 -10.77 6.48 -0.88
CA HIS A 117 -10.71 5.45 -1.92
C HIS A 117 -11.23 4.08 -1.48
N GLU A 118 -11.50 3.87 -0.19
CA GLU A 118 -12.10 2.64 0.34
C GLU A 118 -13.60 2.69 0.16
N LEU A 119 -14.10 2.00 -0.86
CA LEU A 119 -15.54 1.84 -1.14
C LEU A 119 -16.00 0.39 -1.01
N GLU A 120 -15.07 -0.54 -0.86
CA GLU A 120 -15.39 -1.95 -0.72
C GLU A 120 -16.14 -2.22 0.59
N GLY A 121 -17.25 -2.95 0.47
CA GLY A 121 -18.11 -3.29 1.61
C GLY A 121 -19.16 -2.23 1.97
N LEU A 122 -19.18 -1.07 1.29
CA LEU A 122 -20.21 -0.06 1.46
C LEU A 122 -21.36 -0.26 0.45
N SER A 123 -22.58 -0.07 0.91
CA SER A 123 -23.75 0.01 -0.01
C SER A 123 -23.76 1.33 -0.78
N ALA A 124 -24.49 1.39 -1.90
CA ALA A 124 -24.63 2.61 -2.67
C ALA A 124 -25.22 3.76 -1.83
N GLU A 125 -26.16 3.45 -0.92
CA GLU A 125 -26.77 4.41 0.00
C GLU A 125 -25.75 4.97 0.99
N GLU A 126 -24.90 4.11 1.58
CA GLU A 126 -23.84 4.52 2.51
C GLU A 126 -22.78 5.38 1.81
N ILE A 127 -22.45 5.05 0.56
CA ILE A 127 -21.51 5.86 -0.25
C ILE A 127 -22.11 7.24 -0.49
N VAL A 128 -23.37 7.34 -0.94
CA VAL A 128 -24.02 8.63 -1.19
C VAL A 128 -24.16 9.46 0.09
N GLN A 129 -24.45 8.81 1.22
CA GLN A 129 -24.57 9.49 2.50
C GLN A 129 -23.25 10.11 2.98
N ASN A 130 -22.15 9.39 2.80
CA ASN A 130 -20.83 9.81 3.30
C ASN A 130 -20.00 10.56 2.26
N LYS A 131 -20.29 10.40 0.96
CA LYS A 131 -19.60 10.97 -0.20
C LYS A 131 -20.61 11.43 -1.25
N PRO A 132 -21.41 12.47 -0.96
CA PRO A 132 -22.51 12.91 -1.84
C PRO A 132 -22.03 13.32 -3.24
N GLU A 133 -20.77 13.71 -3.39
CA GLU A 133 -20.13 14.03 -4.68
C GLU A 133 -20.02 12.84 -5.63
N LEU A 134 -20.11 11.61 -5.11
CA LEU A 134 -20.06 10.39 -5.94
C LEU A 134 -21.42 9.96 -6.47
N LYS A 135 -22.51 10.61 -6.05
CA LYS A 135 -23.89 10.23 -6.43
C LYS A 135 -24.06 10.13 -7.94
N ASP A 136 -23.68 11.18 -8.67
CA ASP A 136 -23.85 11.23 -10.13
C ASP A 136 -23.03 10.15 -10.86
N LEU A 137 -21.92 9.74 -10.27
CA LEU A 137 -21.09 8.66 -10.79
C LEU A 137 -21.76 7.31 -10.55
N LEU A 138 -22.24 7.07 -9.33
CA LEU A 138 -22.95 5.83 -8.97
C LEU A 138 -24.20 5.63 -9.83
N ASP A 139 -24.98 6.68 -10.05
CA ASP A 139 -26.17 6.64 -10.91
C ASP A 139 -25.87 6.24 -12.36
N LYS A 140 -24.64 6.50 -12.83
CA LYS A 140 -24.18 6.14 -14.18
C LYS A 140 -23.65 4.72 -14.30
N ILE A 141 -22.99 4.21 -13.23
CA ILE A 141 -22.32 2.90 -13.26
C ILE A 141 -23.15 1.78 -12.65
N THR A 142 -24.14 2.09 -11.82
CA THR A 142 -25.05 1.07 -11.29
C THR A 142 -25.97 0.59 -12.43
N PRO A 143 -25.93 -0.71 -12.81
CA PRO A 143 -26.86 -1.21 -13.82
C PRO A 143 -28.29 -0.93 -13.37
N LYS A 144 -29.10 -0.35 -14.25
CA LYS A 144 -30.55 -0.28 -14.04
C LYS A 144 -31.07 -1.70 -14.10
N LEU A 145 -31.29 -2.32 -12.94
CA LEU A 145 -31.99 -3.57 -12.78
C LEU A 145 -33.46 -3.39 -13.16
#